data_bbe63580dd1441e61dd549d184885b9d
#
_entry.id   bbe63580dd1441e61dd549d184885b9d
#
_cell.length_a   1.000
_cell.length_b   1.000
_cell.length_c   1.000
_cell.angle_alpha   90.00
_cell.angle_beta   90.00
_cell.angle_gamma   90.00
#
_symmetry.space_group_name_H-M   'P 1'
#
loop_
_entity.id
_entity.type
_entity.pdbx_description
1 polymer ?
#
loop_
_entity_poly.entity_id
_entity_poly.type
_entity_poly.pdbx_seq_one_letter_code
_entity_poly.pdbx_strand_id
1 'polypeptide(L)'
;MSIVVMGATFVDIKGFPVDAYIPTGRNVGYIEYVHGGVSRNVVEDIANLELRPTFLGIVDESPLGVDVIKKLKDHKVNTEYMLTRPEGMGTWLAVFDNNGDVAGSISVRPDMMPLVEVLEEKGDEIFAKASSLVMEVDLEKEIVKRTLDLCEKYNVPAYGVVSNMSIAAERRDFLQRFDCFICNQGEAGLLFLDDYNDKTPREMAEILAVKVKAANIKSMVVTMGEQGAVYADINGLKGACPARNVHVKDTTGAGDAFCAGVSAGLTYGKSLPEAIDIGSLLAASVITSSENVCPRFLPREVGIDIDVID
;
A
#
# COMPACT_ATOMS: atom_id res chain seq x y z
N MET A 1 -18.39 9.06 -1.95
CA MET A 1 -17.75 8.00 -1.15
C MET A 1 -16.39 8.49 -0.66
N SER A 2 -16.00 8.23 0.60
CA SER A 2 -14.72 8.66 1.17
C SER A 2 -13.88 7.43 1.53
N ILE A 3 -12.73 7.26 0.89
CA ILE A 3 -11.76 6.21 1.22
C ILE A 3 -10.80 6.81 2.26
N VAL A 4 -10.68 6.18 3.41
CA VAL A 4 -9.70 6.53 4.44
C VAL A 4 -8.47 5.65 4.21
N VAL A 5 -7.29 6.25 4.18
CA VAL A 5 -6.01 5.53 4.11
C VAL A 5 -5.22 5.84 5.38
N MET A 6 -4.64 4.82 6.01
CA MET A 6 -3.88 4.98 7.25
C MET A 6 -2.54 4.25 7.17
N GLY A 7 -1.46 4.95 7.48
CA GLY A 7 -0.14 4.36 7.58
C GLY A 7 1.00 5.36 7.55
N ALA A 8 2.20 4.83 7.42
CA ALA A 8 3.42 5.61 7.55
C ALA A 8 3.75 6.43 6.30
N THR A 9 4.44 7.54 6.54
CA THR A 9 5.07 8.36 5.51
C THR A 9 6.57 8.19 5.60
N PHE A 10 7.22 8.02 4.46
CA PHE A 10 8.68 7.89 4.36
C PHE A 10 9.26 8.89 3.37
N VAL A 11 10.55 9.17 3.54
CA VAL A 11 11.40 9.72 2.50
C VAL A 11 12.52 8.72 2.21
N ASP A 12 12.62 8.34 0.96
CA ASP A 12 13.68 7.48 0.46
C ASP A 12 14.84 8.37 -0.01
N ILE A 13 16.02 8.17 0.57
CA ILE A 13 17.26 8.83 0.19
C ILE A 13 18.09 7.82 -0.56
N LYS A 14 18.20 8.00 -1.88
CA LYS A 14 18.85 7.06 -2.80
C LYS A 14 20.16 7.67 -3.31
N GLY A 15 21.30 7.01 -3.06
CA GLY A 15 22.61 7.43 -3.53
C GLY A 15 23.10 6.56 -4.67
N PHE A 16 23.51 7.19 -5.78
CA PHE A 16 23.97 6.49 -7.00
C PHE A 16 25.42 6.94 -7.35
N PRO A 17 26.37 6.03 -7.51
CA PRO A 17 27.71 6.36 -7.97
C PRO A 17 27.71 6.69 -9.47
N VAL A 18 28.54 7.66 -9.89
CA VAL A 18 28.74 7.97 -11.32
C VAL A 18 29.88 7.16 -11.92
N ASP A 19 30.83 6.72 -11.08
CA ASP A 19 31.96 5.85 -11.46
C ASP A 19 31.76 4.46 -10.85
N ALA A 20 32.73 3.57 -11.04
CA ALA A 20 32.72 2.24 -10.44
C ALA A 20 32.55 2.31 -8.92
N TYR A 21 31.52 1.64 -8.39
CA TYR A 21 31.23 1.60 -6.96
C TYR A 21 32.37 1.00 -6.15
N ILE A 22 32.84 1.70 -5.14
CA ILE A 22 33.90 1.26 -4.21
C ILE A 22 33.25 0.95 -2.86
N PRO A 23 33.10 -0.33 -2.46
CA PRO A 23 32.34 -0.75 -1.27
C PRO A 23 32.80 -0.12 0.06
N THR A 24 34.05 0.20 0.24
CA THR A 24 34.59 0.76 1.49
C THR A 24 35.20 2.14 1.29
N GLY A 25 34.96 2.73 0.11
CA GLY A 25 35.56 3.99 -0.32
C GLY A 25 34.58 5.14 -0.38
N ARG A 26 35.12 6.32 -0.73
CA ARG A 26 34.32 7.48 -1.05
C ARG A 26 33.90 7.41 -2.52
N ASN A 27 32.60 7.34 -2.77
CA ASN A 27 32.05 7.37 -4.11
C ASN A 27 31.59 8.80 -4.45
N VAL A 28 31.93 9.27 -5.63
CA VAL A 28 31.34 10.48 -6.23
C VAL A 28 30.06 10.07 -6.92
N GLY A 29 28.98 10.83 -6.73
CA GLY A 29 27.67 10.47 -7.27
C GLY A 29 26.62 11.54 -7.07
N TYR A 30 25.37 11.15 -7.20
CA TYR A 30 24.22 12.01 -6.93
C TYR A 30 23.27 11.35 -5.92
N ILE A 31 22.45 12.17 -5.30
CA ILE A 31 21.48 11.74 -4.29
C ILE A 31 20.10 12.18 -4.75
N GLU A 32 19.16 11.28 -4.70
CA GLU A 32 17.75 11.53 -4.95
C GLU A 32 16.96 11.44 -3.64
N TYR A 33 15.96 12.30 -3.49
CA TYR A 33 14.98 12.27 -2.41
C TYR A 33 13.63 11.96 -3.04
N VAL A 34 13.04 10.84 -2.64
CA VAL A 34 11.77 10.38 -3.17
C VAL A 34 10.78 10.24 -2.02
N HIS A 35 9.58 10.78 -2.17
CA HIS A 35 8.52 10.53 -1.21
C HIS A 35 8.15 9.05 -1.27
N GLY A 36 8.22 8.38 -0.13
CA GLY A 36 7.96 6.97 0.04
C GLY A 36 6.89 6.68 1.09
N GLY A 37 6.76 5.43 1.47
CA GLY A 37 5.75 4.90 2.37
C GLY A 37 4.59 4.28 1.63
N VAL A 38 4.27 3.01 1.95
CA VAL A 38 3.21 2.24 1.30
C VAL A 38 1.88 2.99 1.32
N SER A 39 1.40 3.39 2.49
CA SER A 39 0.13 4.11 2.58
C SER A 39 0.16 5.50 1.95
N ARG A 40 1.32 6.20 1.99
CA ARG A 40 1.46 7.48 1.30
C ARG A 40 1.35 7.30 -0.22
N ASN A 41 1.96 6.26 -0.79
CA ASN A 41 1.82 5.93 -2.20
C ASN A 41 0.37 5.55 -2.53
N VAL A 42 -0.23 4.65 -1.75
CA VAL A 42 -1.62 4.21 -1.94
C VAL A 42 -2.61 5.38 -1.93
N VAL A 43 -2.48 6.33 -1.00
CA VAL A 43 -3.40 7.47 -0.94
C VAL A 43 -3.24 8.41 -2.13
N GLU A 44 -2.01 8.60 -2.62
CA GLU A 44 -1.74 9.41 -3.82
C GLU A 44 -2.26 8.71 -5.08
N ASP A 45 -2.09 7.39 -5.20
CA ASP A 45 -2.65 6.60 -6.30
C ASP A 45 -4.19 6.67 -6.33
N ILE A 46 -4.86 6.55 -5.17
CA ILE A 46 -6.32 6.73 -5.08
C ILE A 46 -6.72 8.15 -5.48
N ALA A 47 -5.96 9.16 -5.06
CA ALA A 47 -6.23 10.54 -5.45
C ALA A 47 -6.02 10.78 -6.95
N ASN A 48 -5.07 10.08 -7.58
CA ASN A 48 -4.83 10.11 -9.02
C ASN A 48 -5.97 9.45 -9.84
N LEU A 49 -6.86 8.71 -9.18
CA LEU A 49 -8.14 8.28 -9.76
C LEU A 49 -9.25 9.34 -9.62
N GLU A 50 -8.95 10.60 -9.28
CA GLU A 50 -9.90 11.68 -8.97
C GLU A 50 -10.86 11.36 -7.79
N LEU A 51 -10.53 10.35 -7.02
CA LEU A 51 -11.19 10.02 -5.77
C LEU A 51 -10.50 10.84 -4.66
N ARG A 52 -11.26 11.55 -3.85
CA ARG A 52 -10.72 12.44 -2.81
C ARG A 52 -10.53 11.67 -1.49
N PRO A 53 -9.46 10.90 -1.31
CA PRO A 53 -9.25 10.12 -0.10
C PRO A 53 -8.86 11.01 1.08
N THR A 54 -9.06 10.49 2.29
CA THR A 54 -8.57 11.09 3.54
C THR A 54 -7.35 10.32 4.00
N PHE A 55 -6.26 11.00 4.36
CA PHE A 55 -5.07 10.36 4.86
C PHE A 55 -4.88 10.57 6.37
N LEU A 56 -4.74 9.48 7.10
CA LEU A 56 -4.33 9.43 8.49
C LEU A 56 -2.86 8.98 8.55
N GLY A 57 -1.99 9.95 8.60
CA GLY A 57 -0.54 9.75 8.62
C GLY A 57 0.15 10.82 9.45
N ILE A 58 1.44 10.65 9.64
CA ILE A 58 2.27 11.61 10.37
C ILE A 58 3.45 12.01 9.49
N VAL A 59 3.83 13.28 9.57
CA VAL A 59 5.08 13.79 8.99
C VAL A 59 5.88 14.53 10.06
N ASP A 60 7.12 14.84 9.77
CA ASP A 60 7.94 15.71 10.64
C ASP A 60 7.85 17.20 10.21
N GLU A 61 8.54 18.06 10.97
CA GLU A 61 8.61 19.50 10.72
C GLU A 61 9.66 19.87 9.67
N SER A 62 10.34 18.90 9.07
CA SER A 62 11.38 19.14 8.07
C SER A 62 10.78 19.73 6.78
N PRO A 63 11.61 20.37 5.94
CA PRO A 63 11.16 20.80 4.60
C PRO A 63 10.58 19.66 3.77
N LEU A 64 11.04 18.42 3.97
CA LEU A 64 10.53 17.24 3.27
C LEU A 64 9.13 16.86 3.76
N GLY A 65 8.87 16.91 5.08
CA GLY A 65 7.54 16.68 5.63
C GLY A 65 6.51 17.71 5.15
N VAL A 66 6.93 19.00 5.08
CA VAL A 66 6.09 20.07 4.52
C VAL A 66 5.80 19.82 3.04
N ASP A 67 6.77 19.35 2.26
CA ASP A 67 6.61 19.07 0.84
C ASP A 67 5.68 17.89 0.59
N VAL A 68 5.75 16.83 1.41
CA VAL A 68 4.81 15.70 1.38
C VAL A 68 3.37 16.18 1.56
N ILE A 69 3.09 16.99 2.60
CA ILE A 69 1.73 17.52 2.83
C ILE A 69 1.27 18.37 1.65
N LYS A 70 2.17 19.22 1.12
CA LYS A 70 1.86 20.05 -0.04
C LYS A 70 1.49 19.19 -1.25
N LYS A 71 2.32 18.19 -1.58
CA LYS A 71 2.08 17.28 -2.71
C LYS A 71 0.74 16.56 -2.57
N LEU A 72 0.44 16.02 -1.40
CA LEU A 72 -0.85 15.36 -1.13
C LEU A 72 -2.03 16.31 -1.32
N LYS A 73 -1.95 17.56 -0.84
CA LYS A 73 -2.99 18.59 -1.06
C LYS A 73 -3.15 18.94 -2.53
N ASP A 74 -2.05 19.06 -3.28
CA ASP A 74 -2.09 19.35 -4.72
C ASP A 74 -2.80 18.22 -5.50
N HIS A 75 -2.72 16.98 -5.01
CA HIS A 75 -3.48 15.82 -5.50
C HIS A 75 -4.89 15.68 -4.90
N LYS A 76 -5.36 16.68 -4.14
CA LYS A 76 -6.72 16.72 -3.53
C LYS A 76 -6.95 15.65 -2.45
N VAL A 77 -5.90 15.15 -1.81
CA VAL A 77 -6.02 14.33 -0.60
C VAL A 77 -6.49 15.22 0.55
N ASN A 78 -7.47 14.76 1.32
CA ASN A 78 -7.82 15.40 2.57
C ASN A 78 -6.75 15.06 3.62
N THR A 79 -5.99 16.08 4.03
CA THR A 79 -4.89 15.99 5.00
C THR A 79 -5.24 16.61 6.35
N GLU A 80 -6.53 16.87 6.61
CA GLU A 80 -6.99 17.53 7.84
C GLU A 80 -6.60 16.79 9.11
N TYR A 81 -6.56 15.46 9.04
CA TYR A 81 -6.27 14.59 10.19
C TYR A 81 -4.82 14.11 10.23
N MET A 82 -3.96 14.60 9.34
CA MET A 82 -2.53 14.34 9.43
C MET A 82 -1.92 15.10 10.59
N LEU A 83 -0.98 14.46 11.26
CA LEU A 83 -0.20 15.07 12.35
C LEU A 83 1.18 15.49 11.88
N THR A 84 1.74 16.48 12.57
CA THR A 84 3.16 16.83 12.47
C THR A 84 3.81 16.58 13.82
N ARG A 85 4.81 15.69 13.88
CA ARG A 85 5.53 15.29 15.09
C ARG A 85 7.03 15.13 14.78
N PRO A 86 7.95 15.36 15.73
CA PRO A 86 9.38 15.31 15.46
C PRO A 86 9.90 14.02 14.83
N GLU A 87 9.35 12.86 15.18
CA GLU A 87 9.74 11.55 14.66
C GLU A 87 8.63 10.92 13.79
N GLY A 88 7.78 11.76 13.21
CA GLY A 88 6.58 11.33 12.49
C GLY A 88 6.80 10.86 11.06
N MET A 89 8.04 10.95 10.53
CA MET A 89 8.35 10.51 9.18
C MET A 89 9.52 9.52 9.17
N GLY A 90 9.31 8.40 8.49
CA GLY A 90 10.35 7.40 8.31
C GLY A 90 11.37 7.82 7.26
N THR A 91 12.54 7.19 7.30
CA THR A 91 13.59 7.39 6.31
C THR A 91 14.17 6.05 5.88
N TRP A 92 14.27 5.85 4.58
CA TRP A 92 15.05 4.77 4.01
C TRP A 92 16.24 5.34 3.25
N LEU A 93 17.45 5.15 3.79
CA LEU A 93 18.69 5.52 3.14
C LEU A 93 19.24 4.29 2.41
N ALA A 94 19.44 4.36 1.10
CA ALA A 94 20.02 3.30 0.31
C ALA A 94 21.16 3.80 -0.57
N VAL A 95 22.21 3.01 -0.68
CA VAL A 95 23.31 3.21 -1.64
C VAL A 95 23.22 2.12 -2.67
N PHE A 96 23.20 2.48 -3.94
CA PHE A 96 23.13 1.56 -5.06
C PHE A 96 24.53 1.34 -5.66
N ASP A 97 24.74 0.17 -6.22
CA ASP A 97 25.92 -0.10 -7.05
C ASP A 97 25.65 0.24 -8.53
N ASN A 98 26.63 -0.04 -9.40
CA ASN A 98 26.49 0.26 -10.83
C ASN A 98 25.53 -0.68 -11.59
N ASN A 99 25.09 -1.77 -10.98
CA ASN A 99 24.09 -2.68 -11.56
C ASN A 99 22.65 -2.25 -11.18
N GLY A 100 22.53 -1.25 -10.28
CA GLY A 100 21.25 -0.84 -9.71
C GLY A 100 20.84 -1.69 -8.49
N ASP A 101 21.73 -2.51 -7.95
CA ASP A 101 21.48 -3.29 -6.75
C ASP A 101 21.79 -2.48 -5.50
N VAL A 102 21.03 -2.72 -4.41
CA VAL A 102 21.26 -2.07 -3.12
C VAL A 102 22.52 -2.64 -2.48
N ALA A 103 23.59 -1.86 -2.46
CA ALA A 103 24.85 -2.22 -1.82
C ALA A 103 24.80 -2.12 -0.28
N GLY A 104 23.89 -1.28 0.25
CA GLY A 104 23.63 -1.14 1.67
C GLY A 104 22.48 -0.20 1.95
N SER A 105 21.75 -0.43 3.04
CA SER A 105 20.64 0.46 3.42
C SER A 105 20.46 0.53 4.93
N ILE A 106 19.84 1.63 5.39
CA ILE A 106 19.40 1.85 6.77
C ILE A 106 17.96 2.36 6.69
N SER A 107 17.06 1.76 7.47
CA SER A 107 15.69 2.20 7.58
C SER A 107 15.39 2.67 9.02
N VAL A 108 14.79 3.85 9.13
CA VAL A 108 14.27 4.39 10.39
C VAL A 108 12.75 4.42 10.28
N ARG A 109 12.06 3.71 11.16
CA ARG A 109 10.59 3.73 11.20
C ARG A 109 10.09 4.95 11.96
N PRO A 110 8.99 5.57 11.52
CA PRO A 110 8.38 6.66 12.26
C PRO A 110 7.66 6.14 13.52
N ASP A 111 7.50 7.01 14.52
CA ASP A 111 6.56 6.77 15.63
C ASP A 111 5.13 7.11 15.18
N MET A 112 4.29 6.08 15.05
CA MET A 112 2.90 6.24 14.62
C MET A 112 1.92 6.32 15.79
N MET A 113 2.37 6.11 17.04
CA MET A 113 1.51 6.12 18.24
C MET A 113 0.67 7.40 18.42
N PRO A 114 1.13 8.59 17.99
CA PRO A 114 0.28 9.79 18.08
C PRO A 114 -1.03 9.71 17.27
N LEU A 115 -1.18 8.78 16.30
CA LEU A 115 -2.47 8.54 15.63
C LEU A 115 -3.57 8.05 16.59
N VAL A 116 -3.20 7.47 17.73
CA VAL A 116 -4.17 7.09 18.77
C VAL A 116 -4.98 8.30 19.25
N GLU A 117 -4.34 9.46 19.40
CA GLU A 117 -5.00 10.72 19.76
C GLU A 117 -6.07 11.10 18.73
N VAL A 118 -5.74 11.01 17.43
CA VAL A 118 -6.68 11.30 16.34
C VAL A 118 -7.86 10.32 16.34
N LEU A 119 -7.59 9.03 16.57
CA LEU A 119 -8.63 8.01 16.63
C LEU A 119 -9.56 8.20 17.84
N GLU A 120 -9.04 8.67 18.98
CA GLU A 120 -9.84 8.97 20.17
C GLU A 120 -10.70 10.21 20.00
N GLU A 121 -10.14 11.29 19.44
CA GLU A 121 -10.82 12.57 19.33
C GLU A 121 -11.72 12.69 18.09
N LYS A 122 -11.32 12.09 16.97
CA LYS A 122 -11.93 12.26 15.64
C LYS A 122 -12.37 10.95 14.99
N GLY A 123 -12.07 9.80 15.57
CA GLY A 123 -12.36 8.50 14.97
C GLY A 123 -13.84 8.35 14.61
N ASP A 124 -14.75 8.70 15.50
CA ASP A 124 -16.19 8.62 15.24
C ASP A 124 -16.62 9.54 14.08
N GLU A 125 -16.07 10.75 13.99
CA GLU A 125 -16.37 11.68 12.91
C GLU A 125 -15.86 11.16 11.55
N ILE A 126 -14.64 10.61 11.53
CA ILE A 126 -13.99 10.11 10.32
C ILE A 126 -14.70 8.86 9.80
N PHE A 127 -14.89 7.86 10.68
CA PHE A 127 -15.40 6.55 10.26
C PHE A 127 -16.92 6.56 10.02
N ALA A 128 -17.68 7.45 10.63
CA ALA A 128 -19.10 7.64 10.27
C ALA A 128 -19.33 8.13 8.83
N LYS A 129 -18.31 8.71 8.19
CA LYS A 129 -18.36 9.20 6.81
C LYS A 129 -17.56 8.33 5.84
N ALA A 130 -16.76 7.39 6.35
CA ALA A 130 -15.92 6.54 5.55
C ALA A 130 -16.72 5.48 4.78
N SER A 131 -16.36 5.26 3.53
CA SER A 131 -16.90 4.18 2.71
C SER A 131 -16.01 2.92 2.77
N SER A 132 -14.73 3.10 3.03
CA SER A 132 -13.76 2.03 3.27
C SER A 132 -12.50 2.55 3.96
N LEU A 133 -11.72 1.62 4.50
CA LEU A 133 -10.39 1.84 5.05
C LEU A 133 -9.37 1.05 4.25
N VAL A 134 -8.21 1.67 3.95
CA VAL A 134 -6.98 0.97 3.56
C VAL A 134 -5.94 1.23 4.64
N MET A 135 -5.34 0.19 5.21
CA MET A 135 -4.43 0.35 6.34
C MET A 135 -3.24 -0.60 6.27
N GLU A 136 -2.06 -0.11 6.66
CA GLU A 136 -0.91 -0.96 6.94
C GLU A 136 -1.17 -1.83 8.17
N VAL A 137 -1.12 -3.15 8.00
CA VAL A 137 -1.39 -4.10 9.08
C VAL A 137 -0.24 -4.22 10.08
N ASP A 138 0.92 -3.70 9.73
CA ASP A 138 2.14 -3.71 10.55
C ASP A 138 2.34 -2.43 11.40
N LEU A 139 1.32 -1.56 11.48
CA LEU A 139 1.28 -0.49 12.48
C LEU A 139 1.23 -1.07 13.91
N GLU A 140 1.40 -0.23 14.93
CA GLU A 140 1.30 -0.62 16.33
C GLU A 140 -0.05 -1.27 16.65
N LYS A 141 -0.04 -2.35 17.44
CA LYS A 141 -1.24 -3.16 17.75
C LYS A 141 -2.42 -2.33 18.26
N GLU A 142 -2.13 -1.29 19.02
CA GLU A 142 -3.16 -0.40 19.55
C GLU A 142 -3.87 0.38 18.46
N ILE A 143 -3.11 0.93 17.51
CA ILE A 143 -3.65 1.66 16.36
C ILE A 143 -4.53 0.72 15.53
N VAL A 144 -3.98 -0.45 15.14
CA VAL A 144 -4.71 -1.44 14.33
C VAL A 144 -6.01 -1.85 15.00
N LYS A 145 -5.96 -2.19 16.30
CA LYS A 145 -7.13 -2.60 17.06
C LYS A 145 -8.19 -1.52 17.08
N ARG A 146 -7.84 -0.29 17.50
CA ARG A 146 -8.79 0.84 17.62
C ARG A 146 -9.43 1.16 16.27
N THR A 147 -8.62 1.16 15.20
CA THR A 147 -9.10 1.44 13.85
C THR A 147 -10.10 0.38 13.39
N LEU A 148 -9.80 -0.91 13.58
CA LEU A 148 -10.72 -1.99 13.23
C LEU A 148 -11.98 -1.98 14.12
N ASP A 149 -11.90 -1.60 15.40
CA ASP A 149 -13.07 -1.43 16.27
C ASP A 149 -14.00 -0.32 15.72
N LEU A 150 -13.44 0.78 15.19
CA LEU A 150 -14.21 1.84 14.52
C LEU A 150 -14.82 1.34 13.19
N CYS A 151 -14.08 0.58 12.39
CA CYS A 151 -14.61 -0.03 11.17
C CYS A 151 -15.81 -0.93 11.46
N GLU A 152 -15.74 -1.78 12.48
CA GLU A 152 -16.86 -2.63 12.89
C GLU A 152 -18.03 -1.82 13.40
N LYS A 153 -17.80 -0.78 14.22
CA LYS A 153 -18.83 0.11 14.75
C LYS A 153 -19.65 0.80 13.65
N TYR A 154 -18.98 1.21 12.57
CA TYR A 154 -19.60 1.97 11.47
C TYR A 154 -19.87 1.14 10.21
N ASN A 155 -19.63 -0.18 10.26
CA ASN A 155 -19.74 -1.10 9.11
C ASN A 155 -18.90 -0.65 7.90
N VAL A 156 -17.69 -0.16 8.15
CA VAL A 156 -16.74 0.27 7.13
C VAL A 156 -15.85 -0.92 6.74
N PRO A 157 -15.86 -1.38 5.47
CA PRO A 157 -14.97 -2.44 5.04
C PRO A 157 -13.51 -2.00 5.14
N ALA A 158 -12.65 -2.92 5.61
CA ALA A 158 -11.23 -2.67 5.84
C ALA A 158 -10.37 -3.52 4.89
N TYR A 159 -9.43 -2.88 4.22
CA TYR A 159 -8.45 -3.51 3.33
C TYR A 159 -7.06 -3.38 3.91
N GLY A 160 -6.39 -4.51 4.11
CA GLY A 160 -5.06 -4.58 4.69
C GLY A 160 -3.98 -4.60 3.63
N VAL A 161 -3.00 -3.73 3.79
CA VAL A 161 -1.75 -3.71 3.02
C VAL A 161 -0.56 -3.89 3.95
N VAL A 162 0.61 -4.18 3.41
CA VAL A 162 1.79 -4.51 4.21
C VAL A 162 2.99 -3.67 3.78
N SER A 163 3.72 -3.10 4.74
CA SER A 163 5.03 -2.52 4.52
C SER A 163 6.14 -3.40 5.11
N ASN A 164 5.87 -4.12 6.20
CA ASN A 164 6.80 -5.05 6.82
C ASN A 164 6.09 -6.36 7.23
N MET A 165 6.24 -7.39 6.39
CA MET A 165 5.56 -8.67 6.61
C MET A 165 6.03 -9.41 7.86
N SER A 166 7.27 -9.23 8.30
CA SER A 166 7.76 -9.86 9.53
C SER A 166 6.96 -9.40 10.75
N ILE A 167 6.57 -8.12 10.79
CA ILE A 167 5.71 -7.57 11.85
C ILE A 167 4.26 -8.01 11.64
N ALA A 168 3.74 -7.96 10.43
CA ALA A 168 2.37 -8.35 10.11
C ALA A 168 2.10 -9.83 10.43
N ALA A 169 3.09 -10.71 10.24
CA ALA A 169 2.98 -12.14 10.54
C ALA A 169 2.76 -12.43 12.03
N GLU A 170 3.19 -11.55 12.93
CA GLU A 170 2.93 -11.63 14.37
C GLU A 170 1.50 -11.22 14.75
N ARG A 171 0.74 -10.69 13.80
CA ARG A 171 -0.61 -10.09 13.98
C ARG A 171 -1.68 -10.78 13.18
N ARG A 172 -1.56 -12.10 13.07
CA ARG A 172 -2.51 -12.94 12.30
C ARG A 172 -3.95 -12.82 12.76
N ASP A 173 -4.17 -12.56 14.04
CA ASP A 173 -5.47 -12.32 14.65
C ASP A 173 -6.20 -11.10 14.05
N PHE A 174 -5.48 -10.06 13.67
CA PHE A 174 -6.08 -8.91 13.01
C PHE A 174 -6.45 -9.18 11.55
N LEU A 175 -5.72 -10.07 10.85
CA LEU A 175 -5.99 -10.36 9.44
C LEU A 175 -7.40 -10.90 9.20
N GLN A 176 -7.99 -11.59 10.18
CA GLN A 176 -9.38 -12.09 10.12
C GLN A 176 -10.43 -10.97 10.12
N ARG A 177 -10.06 -9.77 10.58
CA ARG A 177 -10.97 -8.62 10.67
C ARG A 177 -11.00 -7.80 9.38
N PHE A 178 -9.98 -7.93 8.52
CA PHE A 178 -9.97 -7.28 7.22
C PHE A 178 -10.90 -7.98 6.23
N ASP A 179 -11.55 -7.20 5.36
CA ASP A 179 -12.39 -7.73 4.30
C ASP A 179 -11.55 -8.23 3.11
N CYS A 180 -10.41 -7.62 2.87
CA CYS A 180 -9.41 -8.10 1.92
C CYS A 180 -8.01 -7.82 2.44
N PHE A 181 -7.11 -8.79 2.34
CA PHE A 181 -5.70 -8.64 2.64
C PHE A 181 -4.88 -8.80 1.36
N ILE A 182 -3.99 -7.83 1.08
CA ILE A 182 -3.22 -7.78 -0.15
C ILE A 182 -1.74 -7.84 0.18
N CYS A 183 -1.02 -8.78 -0.42
CA CYS A 183 0.43 -8.92 -0.27
C CYS A 183 1.06 -9.53 -1.52
N ASN A 184 2.39 -9.63 -1.55
CA ASN A 184 3.10 -10.34 -2.62
C ASN A 184 3.35 -11.82 -2.26
N GLN A 185 3.86 -12.58 -3.23
CA GLN A 185 4.12 -14.01 -3.11
C GLN A 185 5.13 -14.34 -2.00
N GLY A 186 6.19 -13.57 -1.87
CA GLY A 186 7.19 -13.73 -0.80
C GLY A 186 6.60 -13.44 0.58
N GLU A 187 5.79 -12.39 0.69
CA GLU A 187 5.07 -12.03 1.93
C GLU A 187 4.05 -13.09 2.33
N ALA A 188 3.33 -13.66 1.37
CA ALA A 188 2.45 -14.80 1.63
C ALA A 188 3.23 -16.02 2.15
N GLY A 189 4.44 -16.24 1.62
CA GLY A 189 5.36 -17.28 2.12
C GLY A 189 5.73 -17.06 3.58
N LEU A 190 6.10 -15.84 3.95
CA LEU A 190 6.40 -15.47 5.35
C LEU A 190 5.18 -15.64 6.25
N LEU A 191 4.00 -15.22 5.80
CA LEU A 191 2.77 -15.32 6.57
C LEU A 191 2.39 -16.78 6.88
N PHE A 192 2.52 -17.67 5.90
CA PHE A 192 2.11 -19.05 6.03
C PHE A 192 3.25 -20.02 6.35
N LEU A 193 4.48 -19.50 6.53
CA LEU A 193 5.70 -20.27 6.81
C LEU A 193 5.93 -21.35 5.75
N ASP A 194 5.87 -20.96 4.49
CA ASP A 194 5.95 -21.84 3.33
C ASP A 194 6.72 -21.14 2.19
N ASP A 195 7.19 -21.87 1.18
CA ASP A 195 7.84 -21.31 0.00
C ASP A 195 6.95 -21.45 -1.24
N TYR A 196 6.64 -20.32 -1.85
CA TYR A 196 5.76 -20.24 -3.00
C TYR A 196 6.47 -19.79 -4.29
N ASN A 197 7.77 -19.54 -4.26
CA ASN A 197 8.50 -18.94 -5.38
C ASN A 197 8.35 -19.69 -6.71
N ASP A 198 8.28 -21.02 -6.67
CA ASP A 198 8.17 -21.86 -7.87
C ASP A 198 6.72 -22.20 -8.27
N LYS A 199 5.72 -21.58 -7.63
CA LYS A 199 4.32 -21.91 -7.89
C LYS A 199 3.79 -21.16 -9.09
N THR A 200 3.08 -21.88 -9.96
CA THR A 200 2.27 -21.27 -11.01
C THR A 200 1.04 -20.56 -10.41
N PRO A 201 0.45 -19.57 -11.10
CA PRO A 201 -0.77 -18.91 -10.61
C PRO A 201 -1.92 -19.89 -10.30
N ARG A 202 -2.05 -20.95 -11.08
CA ARG A 202 -3.07 -21.99 -10.84
C ARG A 202 -2.83 -22.72 -9.52
N GLU A 203 -1.60 -23.19 -9.30
CA GLU A 203 -1.22 -23.87 -8.06
C GLU A 203 -1.35 -22.96 -6.85
N MET A 204 -0.89 -21.69 -7.01
CA MET A 204 -0.97 -20.71 -5.93
C MET A 204 -2.42 -20.38 -5.55
N ALA A 205 -3.34 -20.29 -6.51
CA ALA A 205 -4.76 -20.06 -6.23
C ALA A 205 -5.39 -21.23 -5.45
N GLU A 206 -5.01 -22.49 -5.75
CA GLU A 206 -5.47 -23.66 -4.99
C GLU A 206 -4.92 -23.64 -3.55
N ILE A 207 -3.63 -23.35 -3.40
CA ILE A 207 -2.97 -23.23 -2.09
C ILE A 207 -3.63 -22.10 -1.28
N LEU A 208 -3.80 -20.94 -1.89
CA LEU A 208 -4.36 -19.75 -1.24
C LEU A 208 -5.77 -20.03 -0.71
N ALA A 209 -6.63 -20.72 -1.48
CA ALA A 209 -7.98 -21.08 -1.05
C ALA A 209 -7.98 -21.96 0.22
N VAL A 210 -7.03 -22.88 0.34
CA VAL A 210 -6.87 -23.71 1.55
C VAL A 210 -6.38 -22.86 2.72
N LYS A 211 -5.36 -22.01 2.50
CA LYS A 211 -4.76 -21.17 3.55
C LYS A 211 -5.73 -20.12 4.10
N VAL A 212 -6.46 -19.44 3.21
CA VAL A 212 -7.48 -18.43 3.57
C VAL A 212 -8.56 -19.06 4.46
N LYS A 213 -9.07 -20.22 4.08
CA LYS A 213 -10.08 -20.94 4.87
C LYS A 213 -9.54 -21.41 6.22
N ALA A 214 -8.32 -21.97 6.25
CA ALA A 214 -7.70 -22.46 7.47
C ALA A 214 -7.36 -21.33 8.45
N ALA A 215 -6.96 -20.14 7.93
CA ALA A 215 -6.63 -18.96 8.73
C ALA A 215 -7.85 -18.07 9.06
N ASN A 216 -9.06 -18.43 8.57
CA ASN A 216 -10.28 -17.65 8.70
C ASN A 216 -10.12 -16.19 8.19
N ILE A 217 -9.40 -16.01 7.09
CA ILE A 217 -9.25 -14.71 6.39
C ILE A 217 -10.42 -14.57 5.42
N LYS A 218 -11.10 -13.42 5.39
CA LYS A 218 -12.29 -13.20 4.56
C LYS A 218 -11.96 -13.28 3.07
N SER A 219 -10.98 -12.53 2.60
CA SER A 219 -10.40 -12.64 1.27
C SER A 219 -8.95 -12.22 1.24
N MET A 220 -8.20 -12.73 0.28
CA MET A 220 -6.79 -12.44 0.12
C MET A 220 -6.41 -12.36 -1.36
N VAL A 221 -5.56 -11.41 -1.69
CA VAL A 221 -4.97 -11.23 -3.01
C VAL A 221 -3.45 -11.30 -2.89
N VAL A 222 -2.82 -12.11 -3.74
CA VAL A 222 -1.37 -12.28 -3.77
C VAL A 222 -0.84 -11.91 -5.15
N THR A 223 0.01 -10.88 -5.21
CA THR A 223 0.69 -10.50 -6.45
C THR A 223 1.86 -11.43 -6.71
N MET A 224 2.06 -11.81 -7.98
CA MET A 224 3.07 -12.76 -8.45
C MET A 224 3.97 -12.14 -9.55
N GLY A 225 4.20 -10.82 -9.49
CA GLY A 225 5.01 -10.10 -10.46
C GLY A 225 4.49 -10.24 -11.89
N GLU A 226 5.33 -10.67 -12.81
CA GLU A 226 4.97 -10.85 -14.22
C GLU A 226 3.91 -11.93 -14.48
N GLN A 227 3.67 -12.81 -13.51
CA GLN A 227 2.62 -13.83 -13.59
C GLN A 227 1.23 -13.27 -13.22
N GLY A 228 1.13 -12.02 -12.76
CA GLY A 228 -0.14 -11.38 -12.39
C GLY A 228 -0.47 -11.48 -10.91
N ALA A 229 -1.71 -11.81 -10.59
CA ALA A 229 -2.18 -11.95 -9.22
C ALA A 229 -3.15 -13.12 -9.07
N VAL A 230 -3.17 -13.71 -7.90
CA VAL A 230 -4.13 -14.75 -7.51
C VAL A 230 -4.98 -14.26 -6.34
N TYR A 231 -6.17 -14.82 -6.22
CA TYR A 231 -7.08 -14.46 -5.14
C TYR A 231 -7.85 -15.68 -4.63
N ALA A 232 -8.25 -15.61 -3.39
CA ALA A 232 -9.19 -16.53 -2.78
C ALA A 232 -10.00 -15.85 -1.67
N ASP A 233 -11.22 -16.32 -1.46
CA ASP A 233 -12.06 -15.94 -0.32
C ASP A 233 -12.46 -17.14 0.53
N ILE A 234 -12.98 -16.85 1.71
CA ILE A 234 -13.42 -17.87 2.67
C ILE A 234 -14.64 -18.67 2.17
N ASN A 235 -15.40 -18.13 1.21
CA ASN A 235 -16.61 -18.75 0.63
C ASN A 235 -16.30 -19.69 -0.54
N GLY A 236 -15.02 -19.76 -0.95
CA GLY A 236 -14.55 -20.68 -1.98
C GLY A 236 -14.35 -20.04 -3.36
N LEU A 237 -14.56 -18.72 -3.50
CA LEU A 237 -14.13 -18.00 -4.70
C LEU A 237 -12.60 -18.04 -4.77
N LYS A 238 -12.06 -18.39 -5.92
CA LYS A 238 -10.61 -18.39 -6.19
C LYS A 238 -10.34 -18.20 -7.67
N GLY A 239 -9.17 -17.69 -7.99
CA GLY A 239 -8.76 -17.55 -9.39
C GLY A 239 -7.44 -16.82 -9.53
N ALA A 240 -7.09 -16.54 -10.78
CA ALA A 240 -5.91 -15.82 -11.18
C ALA A 240 -6.25 -14.77 -12.25
N CYS A 241 -5.62 -13.62 -12.16
CA CYS A 241 -5.68 -12.55 -13.15
C CYS A 241 -4.28 -12.37 -13.73
N PRO A 242 -4.09 -12.43 -15.06
CA PRO A 242 -2.77 -12.28 -15.67
C PRO A 242 -2.24 -10.85 -15.52
N ALA A 243 -0.92 -10.69 -15.48
CA ALA A 243 -0.31 -9.38 -15.54
C ALA A 243 -0.52 -8.74 -16.92
N ARG A 244 -0.49 -7.41 -16.96
CA ARG A 244 -0.47 -6.65 -18.22
C ARG A 244 0.93 -6.71 -18.82
N ASN A 245 1.01 -7.03 -20.10
CA ASN A 245 2.30 -7.08 -20.81
C ASN A 245 2.76 -5.66 -21.16
N VAL A 246 3.77 -5.17 -20.47
CA VAL A 246 4.32 -3.82 -20.61
C VAL A 246 5.85 -3.85 -20.53
N HIS A 247 6.51 -2.80 -21.03
CA HIS A 247 7.95 -2.66 -20.87
C HIS A 247 8.28 -2.10 -19.49
N VAL A 248 8.95 -2.89 -18.67
CA VAL A 248 9.32 -2.53 -17.29
C VAL A 248 10.48 -1.54 -17.30
N LYS A 249 10.30 -0.40 -16.63
CA LYS A 249 11.33 0.61 -16.39
C LYS A 249 11.80 0.61 -14.93
N ASP A 250 10.87 0.65 -13.98
CA ASP A 250 11.10 0.57 -12.55
C ASP A 250 9.90 -0.13 -11.91
N THR A 251 10.12 -0.97 -10.92
CA THR A 251 9.05 -1.71 -10.22
C THR A 251 8.63 -1.06 -8.89
N THR A 252 9.32 0.01 -8.48
CA THR A 252 9.03 0.71 -7.22
C THR A 252 7.61 1.31 -7.25
N GLY A 253 6.83 1.07 -6.19
CA GLY A 253 5.46 1.56 -6.08
C GLY A 253 4.39 0.75 -6.83
N ALA A 254 4.79 -0.24 -7.64
CA ALA A 254 3.82 -1.08 -8.38
C ALA A 254 2.85 -1.83 -7.44
N GLY A 255 3.36 -2.35 -6.32
CA GLY A 255 2.54 -3.01 -5.30
C GLY A 255 1.54 -2.07 -4.65
N ASP A 256 1.97 -0.85 -4.36
CA ASP A 256 1.14 0.19 -3.74
C ASP A 256 0.01 0.62 -4.69
N ALA A 257 0.34 0.88 -5.96
CA ALA A 257 -0.63 1.20 -7.00
C ALA A 257 -1.61 0.03 -7.25
N PHE A 258 -1.13 -1.21 -7.20
CA PHE A 258 -2.00 -2.38 -7.26
C PHE A 258 -2.99 -2.40 -6.09
N CYS A 259 -2.51 -2.21 -4.86
CA CYS A 259 -3.35 -2.14 -3.66
C CYS A 259 -4.37 -0.99 -3.74
N ALA A 260 -3.95 0.18 -4.23
CA ALA A 260 -4.83 1.33 -4.43
C ALA A 260 -5.97 1.01 -5.40
N GLY A 261 -5.66 0.40 -6.54
CA GLY A 261 -6.66 0.02 -7.55
C GLY A 261 -7.63 -1.05 -7.05
N VAL A 262 -7.13 -2.10 -6.36
CA VAL A 262 -7.98 -3.14 -5.75
C VAL A 262 -8.90 -2.52 -4.71
N SER A 263 -8.36 -1.71 -3.81
CA SER A 263 -9.13 -1.08 -2.73
C SER A 263 -10.20 -0.11 -3.26
N ALA A 264 -9.85 0.71 -4.26
CA ALA A 264 -10.79 1.58 -4.94
C ALA A 264 -11.90 0.77 -5.64
N GLY A 265 -11.54 -0.26 -6.41
CA GLY A 265 -12.51 -1.13 -7.08
C GLY A 265 -13.51 -1.75 -6.11
N LEU A 266 -13.03 -2.37 -5.03
CA LEU A 266 -13.89 -2.96 -4.00
C LEU A 266 -14.79 -1.92 -3.31
N THR A 267 -14.27 -0.73 -3.03
CA THR A 267 -15.05 0.37 -2.43
C THR A 267 -16.22 0.80 -3.32
N TYR A 268 -16.02 0.76 -4.65
CA TYR A 268 -17.03 1.11 -5.64
C TYR A 268 -17.84 -0.11 -6.12
N GLY A 269 -17.86 -1.20 -5.35
CA GLY A 269 -18.75 -2.34 -5.55
C GLY A 269 -18.33 -3.29 -6.69
N LYS A 270 -17.09 -3.21 -7.15
CA LYS A 270 -16.55 -4.18 -8.12
C LYS A 270 -16.34 -5.52 -7.45
N SER A 271 -16.52 -6.59 -8.21
CA SER A 271 -16.13 -7.93 -7.78
C SER A 271 -14.61 -8.02 -7.60
N LEU A 272 -14.13 -8.99 -6.82
CA LEU A 272 -12.70 -9.14 -6.56
C LEU A 272 -11.85 -9.26 -7.85
N PRO A 273 -12.25 -10.06 -8.88
CA PRO A 273 -11.54 -10.08 -10.16
C PRO A 273 -11.50 -8.73 -10.89
N GLU A 274 -12.61 -7.99 -10.91
CA GLU A 274 -12.67 -6.66 -11.55
C GLU A 274 -11.79 -5.65 -10.80
N ALA A 275 -11.80 -5.67 -9.47
CA ALA A 275 -10.95 -4.82 -8.65
C ALA A 275 -9.44 -5.13 -8.89
N ILE A 276 -9.09 -6.42 -9.03
CA ILE A 276 -7.72 -6.86 -9.38
C ILE A 276 -7.32 -6.36 -10.77
N ASP A 277 -8.24 -6.31 -11.75
CA ASP A 277 -7.93 -5.75 -13.07
C ASP A 277 -7.62 -4.24 -12.99
N ILE A 278 -8.34 -3.50 -12.16
CA ILE A 278 -8.01 -2.09 -11.86
C ILE A 278 -6.63 -2.00 -11.22
N GLY A 279 -6.34 -2.80 -10.19
CA GLY A 279 -5.02 -2.84 -9.55
C GLY A 279 -3.90 -3.15 -10.56
N SER A 280 -4.12 -4.11 -11.44
CA SER A 280 -3.17 -4.48 -12.50
C SER A 280 -2.94 -3.37 -13.52
N LEU A 281 -3.96 -2.56 -13.81
CA LEU A 281 -3.83 -1.39 -14.68
C LEU A 281 -2.96 -0.31 -14.03
N LEU A 282 -3.21 0.01 -12.75
CA LEU A 282 -2.43 1.02 -12.05
C LEU A 282 -0.97 0.58 -11.87
N ALA A 283 -0.73 -0.66 -11.44
CA ALA A 283 0.61 -1.23 -11.34
C ALA A 283 1.36 -1.17 -12.66
N ALA A 284 0.72 -1.56 -13.78
CA ALA A 284 1.31 -1.50 -15.11
C ALA A 284 1.69 -0.07 -15.52
N SER A 285 0.90 0.93 -15.15
CA SER A 285 1.19 2.34 -15.43
C SER A 285 2.40 2.84 -14.66
N VAL A 286 2.56 2.43 -13.40
CA VAL A 286 3.71 2.77 -12.56
C VAL A 286 4.99 2.17 -13.13
N ILE A 287 5.03 0.88 -13.40
CA ILE A 287 6.26 0.19 -13.84
C ILE A 287 6.76 0.64 -15.22
N THR A 288 5.96 1.36 -16.00
CA THR A 288 6.36 1.98 -17.27
C THR A 288 6.92 3.40 -17.12
N SER A 289 6.88 3.97 -15.91
CA SER A 289 7.34 5.32 -15.60
C SER A 289 8.57 5.29 -14.68
N SER A 290 9.06 6.46 -14.32
CA SER A 290 10.08 6.65 -13.26
C SER A 290 9.47 7.13 -11.93
N GLU A 291 8.14 7.28 -11.91
CA GLU A 291 7.40 7.69 -10.73
C GLU A 291 6.98 6.46 -9.93
N ASN A 292 6.89 6.58 -8.62
CA ASN A 292 6.46 5.50 -7.72
C ASN A 292 4.95 5.51 -7.44
N VAL A 293 4.21 6.33 -8.16
CA VAL A 293 2.73 6.39 -8.14
C VAL A 293 2.18 6.45 -9.56
N CYS A 294 0.94 6.04 -9.75
CA CYS A 294 0.30 6.00 -11.05
C CYS A 294 0.04 7.41 -11.60
N PRO A 295 0.00 7.59 -12.93
CA PRO A 295 -0.47 8.83 -13.54
C PRO A 295 -1.96 9.04 -13.24
N ARG A 296 -2.44 10.23 -13.53
CA ARG A 296 -3.86 10.57 -13.34
C ARG A 296 -4.75 9.81 -14.31
N PHE A 297 -5.81 9.19 -13.78
CA PHE A 297 -6.91 8.57 -14.51
C PHE A 297 -8.24 9.21 -14.13
N LEU A 298 -9.15 9.31 -15.08
CA LEU A 298 -10.55 9.53 -14.73
C LEU A 298 -11.16 8.23 -14.21
N PRO A 299 -12.09 8.27 -13.22
CA PRO A 299 -12.68 7.06 -12.66
C PRO A 299 -13.27 6.11 -13.72
N ARG A 300 -13.93 6.66 -14.73
CA ARG A 300 -14.52 5.88 -15.84
C ARG A 300 -13.47 5.13 -16.70
N GLU A 301 -12.22 5.62 -16.75
CA GLU A 301 -11.15 4.95 -17.51
C GLU A 301 -10.70 3.66 -16.83
N VAL A 302 -10.95 3.55 -15.54
CA VAL A 302 -10.69 2.35 -14.74
C VAL A 302 -11.98 1.59 -14.41
N GLY A 303 -13.09 1.92 -15.07
CA GLY A 303 -14.37 1.25 -14.87
C GLY A 303 -15.08 1.60 -13.57
N ILE A 304 -14.70 2.68 -12.89
CA ILE A 304 -15.37 3.19 -11.70
C ILE A 304 -16.39 4.24 -12.15
N ASP A 305 -17.67 3.95 -11.96
CA ASP A 305 -18.74 4.90 -12.21
C ASP A 305 -18.97 5.73 -10.94
N ILE A 306 -18.67 7.02 -11.02
CA ILE A 306 -19.06 7.99 -10.01
C ILE A 306 -20.25 8.72 -10.58
N ASP A 307 -21.42 8.58 -9.95
CA ASP A 307 -22.46 9.58 -10.12
C ASP A 307 -21.86 10.91 -9.64
N VAL A 308 -21.61 11.81 -10.58
CA VAL A 308 -21.10 13.14 -10.30
C VAL A 308 -22.16 13.84 -9.45
N ILE A 309 -22.03 13.70 -8.15
CA ILE A 309 -22.71 14.58 -7.21
C ILE A 309 -21.80 15.80 -7.12
N ASP A 310 -22.22 16.86 -7.81
CA ASP A 310 -21.60 18.20 -7.78
C ASP A 310 -21.34 18.71 -6.36
#